data_9cee6392aa55713f4fc09ee89b76a62d
#
_entry.id   9cee6392aa55713f4fc09ee89b76a62d
#
_cell.length_a   1.000
_cell.length_b   1.000
_cell.length_c   1.000
_cell.angle_alpha   90.00
_cell.angle_beta   90.00
_cell.angle_gamma   90.00
#
_symmetry.space_group_name_H-M   'P 1'
#
loop_
_entity.id
_entity.type
_entity.pdbx_description
1 polymer ?
#
loop_
_entity_poly.entity_id
_entity_poly.type
_entity_poly.pdbx_seq_one_letter_code
_entity_poly.pdbx_strand_id
1 'polypeptide(L)'
;WEFLVARNHEILARHTGRRKGRLHDGKVVVMRSNLRWCSDGFEISCWNGDLVRLAFIIDAHDREIIAWHAVANAGISGSMVRDMMLEAVESRFAAIQAPHALEWLTDNGSVYTAHETRAFATALNLVPCFTPIQSPESNGISESFVKTFKRDYVRVNPLPDAITALRQIAGWFLDYNENHPHSGLKMRSPREFMRAQSQ
;
A
#
# COMPACT_ATOMS: atom_id res chain seq x y z
N TRP A 1 -22.50 -4.45 -46.79
CA TRP A 1 -23.08 -4.45 -45.41
C TRP A 1 -22.65 -5.75 -44.69
N GLU A 2 -22.81 -6.88 -45.27
CA GLU A 2 -22.37 -8.18 -44.68
C GLU A 2 -20.88 -8.25 -44.39
N PHE A 3 -20.03 -7.66 -45.25
CA PHE A 3 -18.59 -7.62 -45.08
C PHE A 3 -18.15 -6.75 -43.86
N LEU A 4 -18.87 -5.68 -43.57
CA LEU A 4 -18.63 -4.84 -42.40
C LEU A 4 -19.09 -5.52 -41.10
N VAL A 5 -20.18 -6.27 -41.14
CA VAL A 5 -20.69 -7.04 -40.01
C VAL A 5 -19.74 -8.18 -39.68
N ALA A 6 -19.22 -8.93 -40.69
CA ALA A 6 -18.25 -9.99 -40.47
C ALA A 6 -16.94 -9.46 -39.87
N ARG A 7 -16.45 -8.31 -40.34
CA ARG A 7 -15.24 -7.67 -39.79
C ARG A 7 -15.42 -7.16 -38.36
N ASN A 8 -16.60 -6.64 -38.04
CA ASN A 8 -16.91 -6.25 -36.66
C ASN A 8 -17.04 -7.46 -35.72
N HIS A 9 -17.57 -8.58 -36.20
CA HIS A 9 -17.61 -9.84 -35.43
C HIS A 9 -16.20 -10.41 -35.19
N GLU A 10 -15.28 -10.32 -36.17
CA GLU A 10 -13.89 -10.75 -35.98
C GLU A 10 -13.13 -9.83 -34.99
N ILE A 11 -13.37 -8.52 -35.03
CA ILE A 11 -12.78 -7.57 -34.08
C ILE A 11 -13.34 -7.80 -32.69
N LEU A 12 -14.64 -8.04 -32.53
CA LEU A 12 -15.26 -8.40 -31.27
C LEU A 12 -14.74 -9.76 -30.76
N ALA A 13 -14.59 -10.75 -31.62
CA ALA A 13 -14.04 -12.06 -31.26
C ALA A 13 -12.57 -11.98 -30.80
N ARG A 14 -11.78 -11.09 -31.40
CA ARG A 14 -10.39 -10.83 -30.96
C ARG A 14 -10.32 -10.08 -29.64
N HIS A 15 -11.30 -9.23 -29.31
CA HIS A 15 -11.36 -8.51 -28.03
C HIS A 15 -12.08 -9.30 -26.92
N THR A 16 -12.91 -10.26 -27.27
CA THR A 16 -13.51 -11.22 -26.35
C THR A 16 -12.70 -12.49 -26.20
N GLY A 17 -11.41 -12.45 -26.47
CA GLY A 17 -10.48 -13.50 -26.09
C GLY A 17 -10.78 -13.86 -24.64
N ARG A 18 -11.48 -14.99 -24.45
CA ARG A 18 -11.86 -15.57 -23.16
C ARG A 18 -10.58 -15.56 -22.32
N ARG A 19 -10.43 -14.58 -21.44
CA ARG A 19 -9.46 -14.67 -20.37
C ARG A 19 -9.78 -15.98 -19.70
N LYS A 20 -8.90 -17.00 -19.84
CA LYS A 20 -8.94 -18.19 -19.01
C LYS A 20 -9.13 -17.64 -17.61
N GLY A 21 -10.27 -17.94 -16.99
CA GLY A 21 -10.56 -17.51 -15.64
C GLY A 21 -9.36 -17.94 -14.80
N ARG A 22 -8.53 -17.00 -14.39
CA ARG A 22 -7.58 -17.27 -13.32
C ARG A 22 -8.47 -17.73 -12.19
N LEU A 23 -8.24 -18.92 -11.68
CA LEU A 23 -8.73 -19.34 -10.38
C LEU A 23 -8.19 -18.28 -9.41
N HIS A 24 -9.02 -17.28 -9.10
CA HIS A 24 -8.75 -16.37 -8.01
C HIS A 24 -8.89 -17.22 -6.75
N ASP A 25 -7.78 -17.65 -6.20
CA ASP A 25 -7.75 -18.13 -4.83
C ASP A 25 -8.26 -16.99 -3.97
N GLY A 26 -9.49 -17.07 -3.56
CA GLY A 26 -10.34 -16.14 -2.88
C GLY A 26 -9.70 -14.88 -2.28
N LYS A 27 -10.46 -13.80 -2.19
CA LYS A 27 -10.05 -12.56 -1.52
C LYS A 27 -9.54 -12.89 -0.12
N VAL A 28 -8.25 -12.70 0.15
CA VAL A 28 -7.70 -12.87 1.49
C VAL A 28 -8.36 -11.85 2.42
N VAL A 29 -9.24 -12.33 3.28
CA VAL A 29 -9.91 -11.49 4.28
C VAL A 29 -9.12 -11.61 5.59
N VAL A 30 -8.50 -10.52 6.00
CA VAL A 30 -7.84 -10.41 7.30
C VAL A 30 -8.91 -10.09 8.34
N MET A 31 -9.10 -10.95 9.35
CA MET A 31 -10.25 -10.92 10.25
C MET A 31 -10.15 -9.87 11.36
N ARG A 32 -8.96 -9.37 11.68
CA ARG A 32 -8.72 -8.33 12.68
C ARG A 32 -7.45 -7.56 12.41
N SER A 33 -7.33 -6.39 13.01
CA SER A 33 -6.11 -5.56 12.96
C SER A 33 -4.89 -6.30 13.52
N ASN A 34 -3.74 -5.92 13.03
CA ASN A 34 -2.43 -6.43 13.48
C ASN A 34 -2.20 -7.94 13.25
N LEU A 35 -2.87 -8.55 12.27
CA LEU A 35 -2.56 -9.89 11.78
C LEU A 35 -1.66 -9.85 10.55
N ARG A 36 -1.90 -8.87 9.66
CA ARG A 36 -1.11 -8.67 8.45
C ARG A 36 -0.98 -7.18 8.17
N TRP A 37 0.25 -6.75 8.00
CA TRP A 37 0.60 -5.45 7.45
C TRP A 37 1.10 -5.61 6.03
N CYS A 38 0.75 -4.66 5.17
CA CYS A 38 1.29 -4.57 3.82
C CYS A 38 2.22 -3.37 3.74
N SER A 39 3.35 -3.51 3.07
CA SER A 39 4.28 -2.41 2.81
C SER A 39 4.59 -2.34 1.33
N ASP A 40 4.69 -1.13 0.82
CA ASP A 40 4.97 -0.84 -0.57
C ASP A 40 5.57 0.56 -0.69
N GLY A 41 6.02 0.93 -1.89
CA GLY A 41 6.53 2.25 -2.19
C GLY A 41 5.93 2.84 -3.46
N PHE A 42 5.93 4.15 -3.55
CA PHE A 42 5.52 4.87 -4.76
C PHE A 42 6.23 6.20 -4.91
N GLU A 43 6.12 6.79 -6.09
CA GLU A 43 6.72 8.07 -6.44
C GLU A 43 5.67 9.14 -6.72
N ILE A 44 6.02 10.38 -6.37
CA ILE A 44 5.31 11.61 -6.71
C ILE A 44 6.27 12.47 -7.53
N SER A 45 5.85 12.87 -8.73
CA SER A 45 6.60 13.79 -9.58
C SER A 45 6.11 15.22 -9.34
N CYS A 46 7.03 16.13 -9.06
CA CYS A 46 6.76 17.56 -8.92
C CYS A 46 6.88 18.29 -10.26
N TRP A 47 6.32 19.51 -10.34
CA TRP A 47 6.29 20.30 -11.59
C TRP A 47 7.68 20.73 -12.07
N ASN A 48 8.62 20.93 -11.15
CA ASN A 48 10.02 21.26 -11.46
C ASN A 48 10.88 20.04 -11.86
N GLY A 49 10.28 18.83 -11.88
CA GLY A 49 11.00 17.59 -12.18
C GLY A 49 11.56 16.86 -10.96
N ASP A 50 11.44 17.41 -9.76
CA ASP A 50 11.79 16.68 -8.53
C ASP A 50 10.92 15.43 -8.35
N LEU A 51 11.51 14.41 -7.74
CA LEU A 51 10.82 13.17 -7.38
C LEU A 51 10.79 13.01 -5.86
N VAL A 52 9.62 12.77 -5.31
CA VAL A 52 9.47 12.35 -3.91
C VAL A 52 9.10 10.89 -3.89
N ARG A 53 9.94 10.06 -3.25
CA ARG A 53 9.68 8.63 -3.04
C ARG A 53 9.18 8.39 -1.64
N LEU A 54 8.13 7.58 -1.57
CA LEU A 54 7.49 7.23 -0.33
C LEU A 54 7.52 5.71 -0.14
N ALA A 55 7.68 5.29 1.13
CA ALA A 55 7.36 3.95 1.57
C ALA A 55 6.36 4.05 2.71
N PHE A 56 5.50 3.04 2.87
CA PHE A 56 4.47 3.04 3.90
C PHE A 56 4.18 1.62 4.40
N ILE A 57 3.60 1.54 5.59
CA ILE A 57 3.01 0.32 6.16
C ILE A 57 1.53 0.58 6.41
N ILE A 58 0.68 -0.28 5.87
CA ILE A 58 -0.78 -0.25 6.02
C ILE A 58 -1.28 -1.54 6.65
N ASP A 59 -2.18 -1.45 7.61
CA ASP A 59 -2.86 -2.64 8.14
C ASP A 59 -3.87 -3.20 7.13
N ALA A 60 -3.83 -4.49 6.93
CA ALA A 60 -4.67 -5.16 5.93
C ALA A 60 -6.14 -5.26 6.34
N HIS A 61 -6.50 -5.07 7.61
CA HIS A 61 -7.86 -5.10 8.10
C HIS A 61 -8.48 -3.71 8.21
N ASP A 62 -7.86 -2.83 9.01
CA ASP A 62 -8.42 -1.50 9.32
C ASP A 62 -7.98 -0.40 8.36
N ARG A 63 -7.03 -0.67 7.45
CA ARG A 63 -6.54 0.27 6.42
C ARG A 63 -5.79 1.48 6.97
N GLU A 64 -5.46 1.53 8.25
CA GLU A 64 -4.64 2.63 8.78
C GLU A 64 -3.23 2.58 8.21
N ILE A 65 -2.73 3.73 7.77
CA ILE A 65 -1.30 3.90 7.50
C ILE A 65 -0.63 4.08 8.86
N ILE A 66 0.16 3.07 9.25
CA ILE A 66 0.76 2.99 10.58
C ILE A 66 2.05 3.79 10.65
N ALA A 67 2.88 3.64 9.63
CA ALA A 67 4.14 4.35 9.47
C ALA A 67 4.42 4.65 8.01
N TRP A 68 5.20 5.68 7.73
CA TRP A 68 5.62 6.06 6.39
C TRP A 68 6.91 6.88 6.41
N HIS A 69 7.68 6.79 5.34
CA HIS A 69 8.85 7.62 5.09
C HIS A 69 8.78 8.25 3.70
N ALA A 70 9.31 9.45 3.56
CA ALA A 70 9.38 10.16 2.28
C ALA A 70 10.74 10.83 2.10
N VAL A 71 11.32 10.72 0.89
CA VAL A 71 12.60 11.33 0.54
C VAL A 71 12.52 12.05 -0.80
N ALA A 72 13.20 13.18 -0.89
CA ALA A 72 13.32 13.95 -2.14
C ALA A 72 14.55 13.49 -2.93
N ASN A 73 14.37 13.25 -4.23
CA ASN A 73 15.44 13.00 -5.21
C ASN A 73 16.42 11.85 -4.85
N ALA A 74 16.01 10.97 -3.93
CA ALA A 74 16.77 9.79 -3.49
C ALA A 74 15.89 8.54 -3.45
N GLY A 75 16.51 7.37 -3.38
CA GLY A 75 15.80 6.10 -3.17
C GLY A 75 15.47 5.84 -1.71
N ILE A 76 14.42 5.07 -1.45
CA ILE A 76 14.17 4.51 -0.13
C ILE A 76 15.28 3.50 0.19
N SER A 77 15.96 3.68 1.31
CA SER A 77 17.02 2.78 1.76
C SER A 77 16.52 1.64 2.64
N GLY A 78 17.30 0.57 2.78
CA GLY A 78 16.97 -0.51 3.70
C GLY A 78 16.94 -0.05 5.17
N SER A 79 17.75 0.94 5.57
CA SER A 79 17.67 1.52 6.92
C SER A 79 16.33 2.23 7.15
N MET A 80 15.87 3.03 6.19
CA MET A 80 14.56 3.70 6.28
C MET A 80 13.39 2.70 6.40
N VAL A 81 13.49 1.57 5.69
CA VAL A 81 12.48 0.50 5.81
C VAL A 81 12.51 -0.12 7.21
N ARG A 82 13.70 -0.33 7.79
CA ARG A 82 13.83 -0.85 9.15
C ARG A 82 13.31 0.13 10.21
N ASP A 83 13.64 1.42 10.07
CA ASP A 83 13.15 2.48 10.96
C ASP A 83 11.61 2.53 10.91
N MET A 84 11.03 2.49 9.69
CA MET A 84 9.58 2.45 9.50
C MET A 84 8.90 1.22 10.13
N MET A 85 9.55 0.04 10.09
CA MET A 85 9.05 -1.16 10.78
C MET A 85 9.02 -0.98 12.30
N LEU A 86 10.09 -0.42 12.88
CA LEU A 86 10.16 -0.14 14.31
C LEU A 86 9.09 0.87 14.74
N GLU A 87 8.97 1.98 14.02
CA GLU A 87 7.94 2.99 14.24
C GLU A 87 6.52 2.40 14.20
N ALA A 88 6.26 1.49 13.25
CA ALA A 88 4.97 0.83 13.15
C ALA A 88 4.68 -0.06 14.37
N VAL A 89 5.67 -0.83 14.83
CA VAL A 89 5.55 -1.68 16.01
C VAL A 89 5.35 -0.86 17.27
N GLU A 90 6.14 0.19 17.46
CA GLU A 90 6.01 1.11 18.60
C GLU A 90 4.65 1.82 18.61
N SER A 91 4.20 2.31 17.45
CA SER A 91 2.91 3.00 17.30
C SER A 91 1.72 2.10 17.66
N ARG A 92 1.76 0.82 17.27
CA ARG A 92 0.65 -0.11 17.47
C ARG A 92 0.66 -0.81 18.82
N PHE A 93 1.83 -1.04 19.39
CA PHE A 93 1.96 -1.90 20.56
C PHE A 93 2.64 -1.21 21.76
N ALA A 94 3.18 -0.02 21.59
CA ALA A 94 4.00 0.69 22.60
C ALA A 94 5.14 -0.23 23.13
N ALA A 95 5.71 -1.04 22.25
CA ALA A 95 6.73 -2.06 22.56
C ALA A 95 7.77 -2.13 21.44
N ILE A 96 8.92 -2.72 21.74
CA ILE A 96 10.03 -2.88 20.78
C ILE A 96 9.83 -4.06 19.81
N GLN A 97 8.83 -4.91 20.06
CA GLN A 97 8.45 -6.01 19.17
C GLN A 97 6.96 -6.29 19.25
N ALA A 98 6.37 -6.83 18.20
CA ALA A 98 4.97 -7.23 18.19
C ALA A 98 4.72 -8.37 19.20
N PRO A 99 3.59 -8.36 19.94
CA PRO A 99 3.28 -9.34 20.99
C PRO A 99 2.97 -10.72 20.43
N HIS A 100 2.76 -10.85 19.13
CA HIS A 100 2.50 -12.09 18.41
C HIS A 100 3.13 -12.01 17.01
N ALA A 101 3.30 -13.15 16.36
CA ALA A 101 3.76 -13.20 14.99
C ALA A 101 2.76 -12.48 14.06
N LEU A 102 3.24 -11.49 13.31
CA LEU A 102 2.47 -10.63 12.44
C LEU A 102 3.02 -10.75 11.02
N GLU A 103 2.17 -11.08 10.06
CA GLU A 103 2.59 -11.17 8.66
C GLU A 103 2.93 -9.79 8.10
N TRP A 104 4.10 -9.66 7.53
CA TRP A 104 4.56 -8.44 6.86
C TRP A 104 4.71 -8.71 5.36
N LEU A 105 3.67 -8.35 4.60
CA LEU A 105 3.58 -8.58 3.17
C LEU A 105 4.21 -7.42 2.40
N THR A 106 5.16 -7.74 1.52
CA THR A 106 5.83 -6.78 0.66
C THR A 106 5.90 -7.28 -0.78
N ASP A 107 6.27 -6.40 -1.69
CA ASP A 107 6.74 -6.81 -3.01
C ASP A 107 8.15 -7.47 -2.91
N ASN A 108 8.71 -7.84 -4.09
CA ASN A 108 10.04 -8.42 -4.19
C ASN A 108 11.15 -7.35 -4.35
N GLY A 109 10.92 -6.11 -3.95
CA GLY A 109 11.89 -5.04 -4.03
C GLY A 109 13.16 -5.35 -3.22
N SER A 110 14.33 -4.94 -3.73
CA SER A 110 15.63 -5.28 -3.13
C SER A 110 15.77 -4.82 -1.68
N VAL A 111 15.19 -3.68 -1.32
CA VAL A 111 15.21 -3.15 0.07
C VAL A 111 14.42 -4.02 1.05
N TYR A 112 13.37 -4.71 0.59
CA TYR A 112 12.55 -5.62 1.39
C TYR A 112 13.14 -7.03 1.47
N THR A 113 13.76 -7.50 0.39
CA THR A 113 14.33 -8.86 0.30
C THR A 113 15.74 -8.96 0.88
N ALA A 114 16.41 -7.84 1.19
CA ALA A 114 17.73 -7.79 1.80
C ALA A 114 17.78 -8.60 3.10
N HIS A 115 18.86 -9.34 3.30
CA HIS A 115 19.04 -10.19 4.48
C HIS A 115 18.88 -9.42 5.80
N GLU A 116 19.49 -8.23 5.90
CA GLU A 116 19.40 -7.37 7.08
C GLU A 116 17.96 -6.93 7.38
N THR A 117 17.19 -6.56 6.33
CA THR A 117 15.79 -6.14 6.48
C THR A 117 14.93 -7.31 6.98
N ARG A 118 15.11 -8.50 6.43
CA ARG A 118 14.39 -9.70 6.87
C ARG A 118 14.78 -10.13 8.29
N ALA A 119 16.06 -10.08 8.63
CA ALA A 119 16.53 -10.38 9.99
C ALA A 119 15.94 -9.39 11.00
N PHE A 120 15.91 -8.10 10.66
CA PHE A 120 15.31 -7.06 11.49
C PHE A 120 13.81 -7.25 11.67
N ALA A 121 13.08 -7.55 10.58
CA ALA A 121 11.65 -7.87 10.65
C ALA A 121 11.39 -9.03 11.62
N THR A 122 12.16 -10.11 11.52
CA THR A 122 12.05 -11.27 12.44
C THR A 122 12.32 -10.89 13.89
N ALA A 123 13.30 -10.01 14.15
CA ALA A 123 13.58 -9.51 15.50
C ALA A 123 12.41 -8.70 16.09
N LEU A 124 11.62 -8.04 15.24
CA LEU A 124 10.39 -7.33 15.64
C LEU A 124 9.15 -8.24 15.72
N ASN A 125 9.31 -9.57 15.56
CA ASN A 125 8.22 -10.54 15.45
C ASN A 125 7.32 -10.34 14.23
N LEU A 126 7.84 -9.69 13.18
CA LEU A 126 7.21 -9.58 11.87
C LEU A 126 7.67 -10.76 11.00
N VAL A 127 6.72 -11.47 10.40
CA VAL A 127 6.97 -12.60 9.52
C VAL A 127 7.00 -12.13 8.07
N PRO A 128 8.18 -12.04 7.43
CA PRO A 128 8.27 -11.56 6.05
C PRO A 128 7.50 -12.49 5.09
N CYS A 129 6.55 -11.93 4.38
CA CYS A 129 5.78 -12.57 3.32
C CYS A 129 5.99 -11.79 2.03
N PHE A 130 6.23 -12.49 0.93
CA PHE A 130 6.46 -11.85 -0.37
C PHE A 130 5.33 -12.16 -1.33
N THR A 131 4.94 -11.16 -2.12
CA THR A 131 3.96 -11.35 -3.19
C THR A 131 4.48 -12.36 -4.20
N PRO A 132 3.76 -13.46 -4.49
CA PRO A 132 4.17 -14.40 -5.54
C PRO A 132 4.30 -13.68 -6.88
N ILE A 133 5.37 -13.97 -7.64
CA ILE A 133 5.66 -13.34 -8.95
C ILE A 133 4.49 -13.48 -9.93
N GLN A 134 3.67 -14.53 -9.78
CA GLN A 134 2.52 -14.82 -10.65
C GLN A 134 1.17 -14.33 -10.09
N SER A 135 1.13 -13.71 -8.92
CA SER A 135 -0.09 -13.22 -8.27
C SER A 135 0.13 -11.81 -7.69
N PRO A 136 0.30 -10.78 -8.51
CA PRO A 136 0.45 -9.41 -8.04
C PRO A 136 -0.79 -8.93 -7.25
N GLU A 137 -1.92 -9.56 -7.43
CA GLU A 137 -3.19 -9.27 -6.73
C GLU A 137 -3.12 -9.46 -5.21
N SER A 138 -2.12 -10.19 -4.70
CA SER A 138 -1.93 -10.36 -3.25
C SER A 138 -1.55 -9.07 -2.53
N ASN A 139 -1.03 -8.03 -3.22
CA ASN A 139 -0.77 -6.70 -2.68
C ASN A 139 -1.86 -5.67 -3.04
N GLY A 140 -3.06 -6.13 -3.39
CA GLY A 140 -4.17 -5.27 -3.83
C GLY A 140 -4.58 -4.18 -2.82
N ILE A 141 -4.23 -4.34 -1.54
CA ILE A 141 -4.46 -3.33 -0.50
C ILE A 141 -3.53 -2.13 -0.69
N SER A 142 -2.23 -2.37 -0.83
CA SER A 142 -1.24 -1.33 -1.10
C SER A 142 -1.51 -0.63 -2.43
N GLU A 143 -1.80 -1.39 -3.49
CA GLU A 143 -2.15 -0.81 -4.80
C GLU A 143 -3.39 0.08 -4.74
N SER A 144 -4.43 -0.37 -4.04
CA SER A 144 -5.66 0.40 -3.85
C SER A 144 -5.40 1.70 -3.08
N PHE A 145 -4.58 1.62 -2.03
CA PHE A 145 -4.15 2.79 -1.27
C PHE A 145 -3.40 3.78 -2.18
N VAL A 146 -2.37 3.32 -2.90
CA VAL A 146 -1.57 4.19 -3.80
C VAL A 146 -2.44 4.88 -4.85
N LYS A 147 -3.40 4.15 -5.45
CA LYS A 147 -4.36 4.73 -6.41
C LYS A 147 -5.21 5.83 -5.78
N THR A 148 -5.74 5.57 -4.59
CA THR A 148 -6.55 6.52 -3.81
C THR A 148 -5.72 7.75 -3.43
N PHE A 149 -4.54 7.55 -2.85
CA PHE A 149 -3.67 8.63 -2.41
C PHE A 149 -3.25 9.53 -3.57
N LYS A 150 -2.87 8.95 -4.71
CA LYS A 150 -2.55 9.73 -5.92
C LYS A 150 -3.75 10.49 -6.47
N ARG A 151 -4.95 9.92 -6.44
CA ARG A 151 -6.17 10.55 -6.94
C ARG A 151 -6.62 11.71 -6.06
N ASP A 152 -6.68 11.49 -4.74
CA ASP A 152 -7.42 12.36 -3.83
C ASP A 152 -6.50 13.39 -3.13
N TYR A 153 -5.18 13.14 -3.10
CA TYR A 153 -4.21 14.05 -2.47
C TYR A 153 -3.20 14.61 -3.48
N VAL A 154 -2.52 13.75 -4.23
CA VAL A 154 -1.42 14.19 -5.10
C VAL A 154 -1.93 15.04 -6.27
N ARG A 155 -3.00 14.60 -6.95
CA ARG A 155 -3.51 15.25 -8.16
C ARG A 155 -4.28 16.55 -7.91
N VAL A 156 -4.78 16.73 -6.70
CA VAL A 156 -5.63 17.88 -6.34
C VAL A 156 -4.87 18.99 -5.63
N ASN A 157 -3.61 18.76 -5.28
CA ASN A 157 -2.77 19.73 -4.59
C ASN A 157 -1.62 20.23 -5.48
N PRO A 158 -1.21 21.50 -5.34
CA PRO A 158 -0.06 22.04 -6.08
C PRO A 158 1.24 21.41 -5.55
N LEU A 159 2.09 20.97 -6.49
CA LEU A 159 3.37 20.32 -6.22
C LEU A 159 4.49 21.00 -7.04
N PRO A 160 4.81 22.27 -6.77
CA PRO A 160 5.84 22.97 -7.53
C PRO A 160 7.23 22.32 -7.37
N ASP A 161 7.54 21.80 -6.19
CA ASP A 161 8.82 21.21 -5.83
C ASP A 161 8.69 20.16 -4.72
N ALA A 162 9.78 19.41 -4.46
CA ALA A 162 9.82 18.37 -3.46
C ALA A 162 9.65 18.89 -2.02
N ILE A 163 10.11 20.10 -1.72
CA ILE A 163 9.97 20.69 -0.39
C ILE A 163 8.52 20.94 -0.07
N THR A 164 7.78 21.49 -1.03
CA THR A 164 6.34 21.72 -0.91
C THR A 164 5.58 20.38 -0.76
N ALA A 165 5.94 19.36 -1.55
CA ALA A 165 5.36 18.03 -1.44
C ALA A 165 5.59 17.42 -0.05
N LEU A 166 6.83 17.42 0.45
CA LEU A 166 7.18 16.87 1.76
C LEU A 166 6.42 17.54 2.91
N ARG A 167 6.19 18.86 2.84
CA ARG A 167 5.41 19.59 3.86
C ARG A 167 3.95 19.17 3.92
N GLN A 168 3.35 18.76 2.81
CA GLN A 168 1.94 18.39 2.72
C GLN A 168 1.68 16.93 3.09
N ILE A 169 2.64 16.03 2.83
CA ILE A 169 2.47 14.57 2.95
C ILE A 169 2.01 14.15 4.36
N ALA A 170 2.58 14.71 5.42
CA ALA A 170 2.18 14.39 6.79
C ALA A 170 0.69 14.70 7.04
N GLY A 171 0.21 15.85 6.57
CA GLY A 171 -1.20 16.23 6.64
C GLY A 171 -2.10 15.30 5.83
N TRP A 172 -1.66 14.84 4.66
CA TRP A 172 -2.41 13.92 3.81
C TRP A 172 -2.57 12.53 4.45
N PHE A 173 -1.51 12.00 5.06
CA PHE A 173 -1.60 10.72 5.79
C PHE A 173 -2.50 10.83 7.02
N LEU A 174 -2.44 11.95 7.73
CA LEU A 174 -3.33 12.20 8.86
C LEU A 174 -4.79 12.27 8.40
N ASP A 175 -5.08 13.04 7.35
CA ASP A 175 -6.43 13.16 6.79
C ASP A 175 -6.95 11.81 6.26
N TYR A 176 -6.10 11.03 5.59
CA TYR A 176 -6.45 9.68 5.15
C TYR A 176 -6.86 8.80 6.33
N ASN A 177 -6.10 8.80 7.41
CA ASN A 177 -6.40 7.97 8.57
C ASN A 177 -7.63 8.45 9.35
N GLU A 178 -7.85 9.76 9.47
CA GLU A 178 -8.93 10.32 10.29
C GLU A 178 -10.25 10.49 9.52
N ASN A 179 -10.19 10.83 8.23
CA ASN A 179 -11.35 11.35 7.51
C ASN A 179 -11.69 10.59 6.22
N HIS A 180 -10.71 9.93 5.55
CA HIS A 180 -10.96 9.34 4.23
C HIS A 180 -11.89 8.12 4.33
N PRO A 181 -13.08 8.13 3.67
CA PRO A 181 -14.04 7.04 3.79
C PRO A 181 -13.66 5.84 2.93
N HIS A 182 -13.76 4.63 3.48
CA HIS A 182 -13.48 3.37 2.80
C HIS A 182 -14.73 2.50 2.66
N SER A 183 -15.06 2.11 1.42
CA SER A 183 -16.18 1.20 1.17
C SER A 183 -16.02 -0.14 1.92
N GLY A 184 -14.79 -0.66 2.00
CA GLY A 184 -14.47 -1.87 2.75
C GLY A 184 -14.60 -1.75 4.27
N LEU A 185 -14.67 -0.51 4.80
CA LEU A 185 -14.85 -0.19 6.22
C LEU A 185 -16.24 0.40 6.50
N LYS A 186 -17.23 0.10 5.67
CA LYS A 186 -18.60 0.62 5.77
C LYS A 186 -18.65 2.15 5.72
N MET A 187 -17.89 2.75 4.79
CA MET A 187 -17.75 4.19 4.59
C MET A 187 -17.18 4.96 5.79
N ARG A 188 -16.46 4.30 6.68
CA ARG A 188 -15.71 4.93 7.76
C ARG A 188 -14.26 5.14 7.36
N SER A 189 -13.62 6.11 7.99
CA SER A 189 -12.18 6.23 7.94
C SER A 189 -11.49 5.11 8.75
N PRO A 190 -10.19 4.83 8.54
CA PRO A 190 -9.45 3.84 9.30
C PRO A 190 -9.61 4.00 10.82
N ARG A 191 -9.41 5.19 11.33
CA ARG A 191 -9.49 5.44 12.78
C ARG A 191 -10.91 5.46 13.34
N GLU A 192 -11.90 5.92 12.57
CA GLU A 192 -13.32 5.77 12.95
C GLU A 192 -13.71 4.30 13.04
N PHE A 193 -13.22 3.48 12.09
CA PHE A 193 -13.49 2.04 12.09
C PHE A 193 -12.88 1.36 13.33
N MET A 194 -11.62 1.67 13.66
CA MET A 194 -10.95 1.12 14.84
C MET A 194 -11.67 1.52 16.15
N ARG A 195 -12.02 2.81 16.30
CA ARG A 195 -12.79 3.30 17.49
C ARG A 195 -14.11 2.56 17.65
N ALA A 196 -14.79 2.25 16.56
CA ALA A 196 -16.07 1.53 16.60
C ALA A 196 -15.94 0.04 16.94
N GLN A 197 -14.74 -0.55 16.81
CA GLN A 197 -14.48 -1.93 17.22
C GLN A 197 -14.04 -2.07 18.68
N SER A 198 -13.58 -0.97 19.28
CA SER A 198 -13.10 -0.92 20.67
C SER A 198 -14.22 -0.66 21.69
N GLN A 199 -15.45 -0.45 21.22
CA GLN A 199 -16.68 -0.31 22.01
C GLN A 199 -17.45 -1.61 22.07
#